data_7f4d3691bad9b86d2671929d875a355b
#
_entry.id   7f4d3691bad9b86d2671929d875a355b
#
_cell.length_a   1.000
_cell.length_b   1.000
_cell.length_c   1.000
_cell.angle_alpha   90.00
_cell.angle_beta   90.00
_cell.angle_gamma   90.00
#
_symmetry.space_group_name_H-M   'P 1'
#
loop_
_entity.id
_entity.type
_entity.pdbx_description
1 polymer ?
#
loop_
_entity_poly.entity_id
_entity_poly.type
_entity_poly.pdbx_seq_one_letter_code
_entity_poly.pdbx_strand_id
1 'polypeptide(L)'
;MKTNEIRINNAPDYPIGKHISFWNDEGNGGIDVALHKFQKGDFSPLGHPTLFNKGYTESIWWFAFQIQNELDSKNTVIFSPAGAAIREGTLYTFDEKGCLLDTAYSGFMHEGLSRDMHSRLNSYELILPPGKGYTYLFKLDSRGLNTYVPFYLDEPNSYWEYEIGRTAFFGIVTGVLIMAAFFGLFLWGYFNEKIYIIFVGYILSCLALILEEDGFLFLWIYGDQFGRFSSIIIPFFSLMMSGMLVIFIIRFFNLKGENQKFFTYSNHYIKAVFVFGVLVFSTLFFDWNPRLNLLLTGMGLTVSFTNMLLVILITVSQIRTKKEIAYYILLANLMLIFGFSNYILNLMDVTDWHPLKPNGLIVGSIFNVILLTIGIIHRYYFMKKEKEVMDRQFLEQERNIARSIIEAQEGERQRIAKDLHDDLGGLLALIKLKVDSLLFEANSLQNESKTGLAETHKLLEMACHDLRFISHELMPMEAAEKRLKTMVSEVLDLVKIQNKISITYNIEDLPYLQLDTKINLFRIIKELLNNIIKHAEAKEADIQLFFDEMDESVTLIVSDDGKGISKEILENPNQGIGLRNLQKRVDYLRGNLHFDSNINGTTVIVTIPFQPITQKNEYTDNYSR
;
A
#
# COMPACT_ATOMS: atom_id res chain seq x y z
N MET A 1 22.84 61.49 13.76
CA MET A 1 21.57 61.21 14.44
C MET A 1 21.88 60.41 15.70
N LYS A 2 21.43 60.84 16.90
CA LYS A 2 21.57 60.04 18.07
C LYS A 2 20.72 58.78 17.85
N THR A 3 21.33 57.60 17.84
CA THR A 3 20.61 56.32 18.00
C THR A 3 19.76 56.46 19.26
N ASN A 4 18.46 56.14 19.16
CA ASN A 4 17.62 56.14 20.33
C ASN A 4 18.14 55.04 21.27
N GLU A 5 18.74 55.47 22.37
CA GLU A 5 19.27 54.59 23.43
C GLU A 5 18.13 53.76 24.00
N ILE A 6 18.37 52.45 24.14
CA ILE A 6 17.43 51.51 24.77
C ILE A 6 17.60 51.66 26.29
N ARG A 7 16.58 52.15 26.96
CA ARG A 7 16.58 52.34 28.43
C ARG A 7 15.79 51.22 29.09
N ILE A 8 16.49 50.43 29.83
CA ILE A 8 15.87 49.33 30.60
C ILE A 8 15.44 49.87 31.94
N ASN A 9 14.15 50.16 32.08
CA ASN A 9 13.48 50.57 33.31
C ASN A 9 12.40 49.58 33.80
N ASN A 10 12.02 48.62 32.96
CA ASN A 10 11.18 47.45 33.25
C ASN A 10 11.69 46.28 32.41
N ALA A 11 11.11 45.10 32.56
CA ALA A 11 11.47 43.91 31.77
C ALA A 11 11.33 44.22 30.27
N PRO A 12 12.43 44.10 29.47
CA PRO A 12 12.36 44.37 28.06
C PRO A 12 11.85 43.13 27.30
N ASP A 13 10.78 43.33 26.58
CA ASP A 13 10.25 42.38 25.61
C ASP A 13 9.96 43.19 24.35
N TYR A 14 11.04 43.64 23.65
CA TYR A 14 10.92 44.62 22.56
C TYR A 14 11.57 44.19 21.28
N PRO A 15 10.87 44.40 20.14
CA PRO A 15 11.53 44.51 18.85
C PRO A 15 12.42 45.74 18.85
N ILE A 16 13.74 45.56 18.76
CA ILE A 16 14.72 46.65 18.89
C ILE A 16 15.14 47.28 17.59
N GLY A 17 14.57 46.88 16.44
CA GLY A 17 15.00 47.39 15.13
C GLY A 17 14.96 48.91 14.98
N LYS A 18 14.03 49.60 15.67
CA LYS A 18 13.98 51.05 15.68
C LYS A 18 15.16 51.72 16.38
N HIS A 19 15.86 51.00 17.23
CA HIS A 19 17.02 51.46 17.99
C HIS A 19 18.33 51.02 17.38
N ILE A 20 18.27 50.16 16.32
CA ILE A 20 19.46 49.67 15.60
C ILE A 20 19.74 50.58 14.41
N SER A 21 21.01 50.90 14.25
CA SER A 21 21.55 51.47 13.05
C SER A 21 22.53 50.50 12.38
N PHE A 22 22.66 50.58 11.07
CA PHE A 22 23.52 49.68 10.30
C PHE A 22 24.44 50.42 9.34
N TRP A 23 25.53 49.75 9.00
CA TRP A 23 26.48 50.19 7.99
C TRP A 23 26.92 49.02 7.10
N ASN A 24 26.99 49.29 5.77
CA ASN A 24 27.50 48.33 4.79
C ASN A 24 29.03 48.46 4.68
N ASP A 25 29.75 47.41 5.01
CA ASP A 25 31.20 47.34 4.97
C ASP A 25 31.68 46.74 3.63
N GLU A 26 31.81 47.54 2.61
CA GLU A 26 32.32 47.11 1.29
C GLU A 26 33.86 46.91 1.29
N GLY A 27 34.54 47.51 2.25
CA GLY A 27 36.01 47.53 2.32
C GLY A 27 36.63 46.49 3.26
N ASN A 28 35.81 45.62 3.89
CA ASN A 28 36.26 44.69 4.94
C ASN A 28 37.02 45.39 6.08
N GLY A 29 36.48 46.54 6.49
CA GLY A 29 37.03 47.35 7.59
C GLY A 29 36.93 46.57 8.93
N GLY A 30 37.94 46.74 9.77
CA GLY A 30 37.96 46.15 11.09
C GLY A 30 37.01 46.89 12.06
N ILE A 31 37.01 46.41 13.32
CA ILE A 31 36.25 46.95 14.44
C ILE A 31 36.50 48.44 14.67
N ASP A 32 37.75 48.89 14.52
CA ASP A 32 38.15 50.30 14.72
C ASP A 32 37.47 51.22 13.70
N VAL A 33 37.38 50.78 12.44
CA VAL A 33 36.69 51.54 11.37
C VAL A 33 35.19 51.62 11.66
N ALA A 34 34.57 50.50 12.08
CA ALA A 34 33.17 50.46 12.41
C ALA A 34 32.83 51.36 13.61
N LEU A 35 33.63 51.31 14.67
CA LEU A 35 33.47 52.16 15.86
C LEU A 35 33.60 53.64 15.51
N HIS A 36 34.63 54.02 14.74
CA HIS A 36 34.85 55.39 14.31
C HIS A 36 33.68 55.92 13.45
N LYS A 37 33.18 55.10 12.52
CA LYS A 37 32.00 55.45 11.71
C LYS A 37 30.73 55.59 12.54
N PHE A 38 30.51 54.72 13.53
CA PHE A 38 29.41 54.84 14.44
C PHE A 38 29.48 56.15 15.26
N GLN A 39 30.66 56.47 15.81
CA GLN A 39 30.88 57.70 16.56
C GLN A 39 30.66 58.97 15.70
N LYS A 40 30.98 58.91 14.38
CA LYS A 40 30.71 60.00 13.43
C LYS A 40 29.25 60.11 13.02
N GLY A 41 28.41 59.11 13.30
CA GLY A 41 27.02 59.08 12.90
C GLY A 41 26.80 58.64 11.45
N ASP A 42 27.75 57.89 10.85
CA ASP A 42 27.69 57.40 9.48
C ASP A 42 26.84 56.12 9.34
N PHE A 43 26.25 55.63 10.42
CA PHE A 43 25.31 54.51 10.41
C PHE A 43 23.90 54.98 10.04
N SER A 44 23.23 54.24 9.19
CA SER A 44 21.83 54.50 8.80
C SER A 44 20.86 53.80 9.75
N PRO A 45 19.72 54.39 10.12
CA PRO A 45 18.73 53.69 10.94
C PRO A 45 18.12 52.52 10.18
N LEU A 46 17.79 51.44 10.90
CA LEU A 46 17.22 50.22 10.29
C LEU A 46 15.87 50.46 9.60
N GLY A 47 15.08 51.40 10.16
CA GLY A 47 13.79 51.81 9.55
C GLY A 47 12.64 50.82 9.77
N HIS A 48 12.92 49.57 9.98
CA HIS A 48 11.93 48.52 10.28
C HIS A 48 11.92 48.18 11.78
N PRO A 49 10.77 47.88 12.39
CA PRO A 49 10.70 47.59 13.84
C PRO A 49 11.54 46.41 14.30
N THR A 50 11.68 45.38 13.47
CA THR A 50 12.34 44.12 13.85
C THR A 50 13.31 43.58 12.82
N LEU A 51 13.09 43.80 11.51
CA LEU A 51 13.68 43.02 10.45
C LEU A 51 14.74 43.78 9.67
N PHE A 52 15.91 43.17 9.48
CA PHE A 52 16.86 43.52 8.44
C PHE A 52 16.81 42.46 7.34
N ASN A 53 16.38 42.84 6.17
CA ASN A 53 16.37 41.99 4.99
C ASN A 53 17.04 42.69 3.81
N LYS A 54 18.04 42.07 3.22
CA LYS A 54 18.73 42.51 2.01
C LYS A 54 18.83 41.40 0.98
N GLY A 55 18.06 40.33 1.21
CA GLY A 55 18.14 39.16 0.36
C GLY A 55 19.54 38.54 0.37
N TYR A 56 19.96 38.05 -0.78
CA TYR A 56 21.31 37.49 -0.95
C TYR A 56 22.31 38.62 -1.23
N THR A 57 23.36 38.71 -0.41
CA THR A 57 24.36 39.77 -0.49
C THR A 57 25.78 39.25 -0.40
N GLU A 58 26.74 39.98 -0.97
CA GLU A 58 28.18 39.76 -0.84
C GLU A 58 28.83 40.70 0.19
N SER A 59 28.03 41.47 0.93
CA SER A 59 28.49 42.47 1.88
C SER A 59 28.60 41.94 3.30
N ILE A 60 29.47 42.58 4.09
CA ILE A 60 29.51 42.45 5.54
C ILE A 60 28.71 43.62 6.10
N TRP A 61 27.88 43.34 7.09
CA TRP A 61 27.02 44.33 7.71
C TRP A 61 27.41 44.54 9.16
N TRP A 62 27.49 45.81 9.58
CA TRP A 62 27.66 46.20 10.95
C TRP A 62 26.40 46.84 11.47
N PHE A 63 25.99 46.42 12.68
CA PHE A 63 24.84 46.95 13.40
C PHE A 63 25.31 47.55 14.70
N ALA A 64 24.73 48.68 15.08
CA ALA A 64 25.07 49.38 16.30
C ALA A 64 23.80 49.71 17.10
N PHE A 65 23.84 49.49 18.40
CA PHE A 65 22.82 49.89 19.34
C PHE A 65 23.44 50.17 20.72
N GLN A 66 22.72 50.93 21.56
CA GLN A 66 23.15 51.32 22.89
C GLN A 66 22.11 50.90 23.90
N ILE A 67 22.52 50.38 25.04
CA ILE A 67 21.64 49.97 26.13
C ILE A 67 22.12 50.64 27.41
N GLN A 68 21.19 51.31 28.12
CA GLN A 68 21.37 51.89 29.43
C GLN A 68 20.51 51.13 30.44
N ASN A 69 21.16 50.58 31.49
CA ASN A 69 20.42 49.96 32.61
C ASN A 69 20.07 51.07 33.62
N GLU A 70 18.79 51.42 33.67
CA GLU A 70 18.27 52.39 34.65
C GLU A 70 17.84 51.76 36.00
N LEU A 71 17.96 50.42 36.12
CA LEU A 71 17.61 49.74 37.34
C LEU A 71 18.77 49.80 38.38
N ASP A 72 18.42 49.76 39.63
CA ASP A 72 19.36 49.69 40.75
C ASP A 72 20.01 48.32 40.95
N SER A 73 19.61 47.34 40.11
CA SER A 73 20.12 45.96 40.14
C SER A 73 20.75 45.55 38.82
N LYS A 74 21.62 44.55 38.91
CA LYS A 74 22.15 43.85 37.73
C LYS A 74 20.97 43.23 36.95
N ASN A 75 20.90 43.50 35.65
CA ASN A 75 19.93 42.90 34.77
C ASN A 75 20.62 42.05 33.69
N THR A 76 19.96 41.02 33.22
CA THR A 76 20.43 40.17 32.12
C THR A 76 19.36 40.16 31.02
N VAL A 77 19.77 40.42 29.79
CA VAL A 77 18.91 40.36 28.61
C VAL A 77 19.55 39.54 27.52
N ILE A 78 18.77 38.95 26.66
CA ILE A 78 19.24 38.14 25.54
C ILE A 78 19.04 38.93 24.24
N PHE A 79 20.15 39.23 23.57
CA PHE A 79 20.14 39.77 22.22
C PHE A 79 20.11 38.64 21.21
N SER A 80 19.08 38.62 20.39
CA SER A 80 18.86 37.58 19.40
C SER A 80 18.77 38.18 17.99
N PRO A 81 19.86 38.13 17.18
CA PRO A 81 19.76 38.17 15.73
C PRO A 81 19.18 36.83 15.28
N ALA A 82 17.84 36.76 15.19
CA ALA A 82 17.09 35.50 15.11
C ALA A 82 17.10 34.85 13.71
N GLY A 83 18.20 34.99 12.96
CA GLY A 83 18.48 34.25 11.75
C GLY A 83 19.16 32.92 12.07
N ALA A 84 18.59 31.79 11.67
CA ALA A 84 19.24 30.47 11.89
C ALA A 84 20.51 30.33 11.02
N ALA A 85 20.49 30.85 9.80
CA ALA A 85 21.57 30.72 8.82
C ALA A 85 22.52 31.94 8.84
N ILE A 86 23.20 32.19 9.93
CA ILE A 86 24.28 33.18 10.02
C ILE A 86 25.62 32.48 9.81
N ARG A 87 26.40 32.93 8.82
CA ARG A 87 27.74 32.40 8.56
C ARG A 87 28.68 32.71 9.72
N GLU A 88 28.87 34.01 10.01
CA GLU A 88 29.68 34.49 11.13
C GLU A 88 28.99 35.72 11.76
N GLY A 89 28.76 35.64 13.06
CA GLY A 89 28.26 36.73 13.88
C GLY A 89 29.25 37.04 14.99
N THR A 90 29.65 38.31 15.14
CA THR A 90 30.52 38.73 16.22
C THR A 90 29.93 39.93 16.91
N LEU A 91 29.69 39.85 18.22
CA LEU A 91 29.19 40.94 19.03
C LEU A 91 30.33 41.50 19.87
N TYR A 92 30.57 42.81 19.71
CA TYR A 92 31.57 43.56 20.48
C TYR A 92 30.85 44.46 21.46
N THR A 93 31.31 44.41 22.73
CA THR A 93 30.74 45.23 23.82
C THR A 93 31.75 46.30 24.23
N PHE A 94 31.31 47.55 24.20
CA PHE A 94 32.11 48.71 24.59
C PHE A 94 31.51 49.42 25.81
N ASP A 95 32.40 49.98 26.66
CA ASP A 95 31.97 50.86 27.75
C ASP A 95 31.61 52.26 27.25
N GLU A 96 31.15 53.13 28.16
CA GLU A 96 30.81 54.55 27.85
C GLU A 96 32.02 55.36 27.31
N LYS A 97 33.25 54.90 27.57
CA LYS A 97 34.48 55.55 27.13
C LYS A 97 34.95 55.03 25.76
N GLY A 98 34.28 54.01 25.20
CA GLY A 98 34.63 53.39 23.94
C GLY A 98 35.73 52.34 24.05
N CYS A 99 36.01 51.84 25.28
CA CYS A 99 36.95 50.71 25.49
C CYS A 99 36.24 49.38 25.23
N LEU A 100 36.87 48.46 24.48
CA LEU A 100 36.35 47.12 24.23
C LEU A 100 36.41 46.31 25.53
N LEU A 101 35.29 45.78 25.97
CA LEU A 101 35.15 44.99 27.19
C LEU A 101 35.09 43.50 26.89
N ASP A 102 34.37 43.11 25.86
CA ASP A 102 34.08 41.71 25.55
C ASP A 102 33.83 41.47 24.07
N THR A 103 34.02 40.22 23.62
CA THR A 103 33.76 39.78 22.26
C THR A 103 33.13 38.40 22.29
N ALA A 104 31.88 38.30 21.82
CA ALA A 104 31.15 37.06 21.76
C ALA A 104 30.90 36.64 20.29
N TYR A 105 30.87 35.34 20.05
CA TYR A 105 30.82 34.76 18.70
C TYR A 105 29.56 33.93 18.50
N SER A 106 29.07 33.91 17.25
CA SER A 106 28.00 33.03 16.80
C SER A 106 28.17 32.72 15.31
N GLY A 107 27.31 31.87 14.79
CA GLY A 107 27.34 31.46 13.38
C GLY A 107 27.91 30.07 13.19
N PHE A 108 27.78 29.52 11.98
CA PHE A 108 28.15 28.13 11.70
C PHE A 108 29.59 27.97 11.16
N MET A 109 30.31 29.06 10.89
CA MET A 109 31.67 29.02 10.31
C MET A 109 32.78 29.35 11.32
N HIS A 110 32.44 29.58 12.58
CA HIS A 110 33.44 29.75 13.61
C HIS A 110 34.09 28.42 13.99
N GLU A 111 35.22 28.08 13.36
CA GLU A 111 35.97 26.87 13.69
C GLU A 111 36.68 27.07 15.07
N GLY A 112 36.30 26.23 16.03
CA GLY A 112 36.97 26.15 17.32
C GLY A 112 36.56 27.16 18.39
N LEU A 113 35.59 28.04 18.10
CA LEU A 113 34.97 28.94 19.08
C LEU A 113 33.56 28.44 19.40
N SER A 114 33.27 28.21 20.68
CA SER A 114 31.93 27.90 21.12
C SER A 114 31.02 29.12 20.94
N ARG A 115 29.77 28.91 20.55
CA ARG A 115 28.73 29.95 20.60
C ARG A 115 28.59 30.44 22.04
N ASP A 116 28.27 31.71 22.19
CA ASP A 116 28.01 32.31 23.49
C ASP A 116 26.85 31.60 24.21
N MET A 117 25.80 31.31 23.50
CA MET A 117 24.66 30.55 24.01
C MET A 117 24.44 29.26 23.24
N HIS A 118 24.18 28.18 23.95
CA HIS A 118 23.85 26.89 23.36
C HIS A 118 22.35 26.84 23.00
N SER A 119 22.00 27.55 21.92
CA SER A 119 20.63 27.65 21.42
C SER A 119 20.60 27.43 19.90
N ARG A 120 19.37 27.16 19.35
CA ARG A 120 19.19 27.02 17.90
C ARG A 120 19.42 28.34 17.15
N LEU A 121 19.16 29.49 17.81
CA LEU A 121 19.42 30.83 17.29
C LEU A 121 20.82 31.31 17.63
N ASN A 122 21.30 32.31 16.91
CA ASN A 122 22.56 32.96 17.16
C ASN A 122 22.39 34.06 18.22
N SER A 123 22.15 33.68 19.48
CA SER A 123 21.81 34.59 20.58
C SER A 123 22.99 34.85 21.50
N TYR A 124 22.98 36.00 22.17
CA TYR A 124 24.04 36.47 23.06
C TYR A 124 23.44 36.91 24.40
N GLU A 125 24.07 36.51 25.50
CA GLU A 125 23.66 36.91 26.84
C GLU A 125 24.37 38.22 27.21
N LEU A 126 23.57 39.29 27.42
CA LEU A 126 24.08 40.60 27.79
C LEU A 126 23.87 40.86 29.26
N ILE A 127 24.97 40.99 30.02
CA ILE A 127 24.95 41.28 31.42
C ILE A 127 25.10 42.78 31.65
N LEU A 128 24.11 43.43 32.25
CA LEU A 128 23.99 44.86 32.40
C LEU A 128 24.09 45.24 33.89
N PRO A 129 25.22 45.72 34.38
CA PRO A 129 25.36 46.27 35.72
C PRO A 129 24.48 47.49 35.95
N PRO A 130 24.08 47.78 37.20
CA PRO A 130 23.20 48.89 37.52
C PRO A 130 23.81 50.24 37.11
N GLY A 131 22.95 51.13 36.55
CA GLY A 131 23.33 52.49 36.23
C GLY A 131 24.35 52.71 35.13
N LYS A 132 24.75 51.65 34.37
CA LYS A 132 25.76 51.72 33.35
C LYS A 132 25.17 51.59 31.93
N GLY A 133 25.79 52.31 30.99
CA GLY A 133 25.50 52.27 29.56
C GLY A 133 26.57 51.49 28.79
N TYR A 134 26.12 50.76 27.78
CA TYR A 134 27.00 50.00 26.90
C TYR A 134 26.64 50.23 25.45
N THR A 135 27.71 50.28 24.62
CA THR A 135 27.57 50.32 23.15
C THR A 135 27.92 48.96 22.58
N TYR A 136 27.01 48.42 21.78
CA TYR A 136 27.16 47.15 21.11
C TYR A 136 27.36 47.34 19.61
N LEU A 137 28.38 46.68 19.05
CA LEU A 137 28.61 46.58 17.63
C LEU A 137 28.49 45.12 17.21
N PHE A 138 27.52 44.78 16.40
CA PHE A 138 27.34 43.44 15.87
C PHE A 138 27.79 43.38 14.42
N LYS A 139 28.82 42.59 14.16
CA LYS A 139 29.32 42.27 12.81
C LYS A 139 28.60 41.05 12.29
N LEU A 140 27.95 41.16 11.16
CA LEU A 140 27.26 40.08 10.46
C LEU A 140 27.94 39.82 9.12
N ASP A 141 28.55 38.64 8.97
CA ASP A 141 29.02 38.14 7.69
C ASP A 141 28.08 37.02 7.22
N SER A 142 27.21 37.36 6.25
CA SER A 142 26.28 36.41 5.61
C SER A 142 26.58 36.27 4.11
N ARG A 143 27.79 36.55 3.67
CA ARG A 143 28.19 36.47 2.26
C ARG A 143 27.90 35.12 1.66
N GLY A 144 27.14 35.10 0.55
CA GLY A 144 26.69 33.87 -0.12
C GLY A 144 25.45 33.20 0.49
N LEU A 145 24.86 33.83 1.52
CA LEU A 145 23.61 33.41 2.16
C LEU A 145 22.56 34.50 2.08
N ASN A 146 21.33 34.16 2.43
CA ASN A 146 20.29 35.16 2.60
C ASN A 146 20.47 35.95 3.90
N THR A 147 20.37 37.28 3.79
CA THR A 147 20.51 38.19 4.92
C THR A 147 19.13 38.60 5.45
N TYR A 148 18.40 37.62 5.96
CA TYR A 148 17.11 37.80 6.64
C TYR A 148 17.33 37.67 8.14
N VAL A 149 17.42 38.77 8.88
CA VAL A 149 17.77 38.76 10.31
C VAL A 149 16.83 39.66 11.08
N PRO A 150 15.86 39.10 11.80
CA PRO A 150 15.08 39.84 12.78
C PRO A 150 15.89 40.02 14.07
N PHE A 151 15.75 41.21 14.71
CA PHE A 151 16.45 41.55 15.93
C PHE A 151 15.48 41.67 17.11
N TYR A 152 15.76 40.92 18.15
CA TYR A 152 15.00 40.92 19.41
C TYR A 152 15.92 41.14 20.61
N LEU A 153 15.36 41.70 21.66
CA LEU A 153 15.98 41.83 22.97
C LEU A 153 14.95 41.34 24.00
N ASP A 154 15.20 40.19 24.53
CA ASP A 154 14.24 39.49 25.37
C ASP A 154 14.77 39.34 26.79
N GLU A 155 13.86 39.26 27.76
CA GLU A 155 14.19 38.77 29.09
C GLU A 155 14.50 37.26 29.03
N PRO A 156 15.46 36.75 29.81
CA PRO A 156 15.79 35.32 29.79
C PRO A 156 14.59 34.38 29.91
N ASN A 157 13.62 34.67 30.78
CA ASN A 157 12.46 33.82 30.93
C ASN A 157 11.57 33.82 29.68
N SER A 158 11.26 34.98 29.11
CA SER A 158 10.45 35.13 27.89
C SER A 158 11.13 34.43 26.69
N TYR A 159 12.46 34.59 26.58
CA TYR A 159 13.26 33.91 25.56
C TYR A 159 13.12 32.38 25.65
N TRP A 160 13.31 31.81 26.84
CA TRP A 160 13.24 30.37 27.01
C TRP A 160 11.81 29.83 26.90
N GLU A 161 10.77 30.57 27.33
CA GLU A 161 9.37 30.20 27.08
C GLU A 161 9.08 30.10 25.59
N TYR A 162 9.52 31.09 24.80
CA TYR A 162 9.37 31.06 23.34
C TYR A 162 10.12 29.87 22.71
N GLU A 163 11.38 29.64 23.12
CA GLU A 163 12.21 28.52 22.61
C GLU A 163 11.63 27.16 22.97
N ILE A 164 11.09 26.98 24.19
CA ILE A 164 10.39 25.75 24.62
C ILE A 164 9.14 25.53 23.78
N GLY A 165 8.30 26.54 23.61
CA GLY A 165 7.09 26.46 22.80
C GLY A 165 7.40 26.09 21.35
N ARG A 166 8.43 26.71 20.78
CA ARG A 166 8.87 26.42 19.42
C ARG A 166 9.45 25.01 19.27
N THR A 167 10.28 24.59 20.21
CA THR A 167 10.85 23.23 20.25
C THR A 167 9.74 22.18 20.36
N ALA A 168 8.73 22.41 21.20
CA ALA A 168 7.57 21.52 21.33
C ALA A 168 6.78 21.42 20.02
N PHE A 169 6.52 22.54 19.34
CA PHE A 169 5.87 22.57 18.05
C PHE A 169 6.63 21.75 17.00
N PHE A 170 7.95 21.98 16.85
CA PHE A 170 8.77 21.24 15.91
C PHE A 170 8.93 19.76 16.30
N GLY A 171 8.91 19.46 17.59
CA GLY A 171 8.86 18.08 18.09
C GLY A 171 7.60 17.34 17.62
N ILE A 172 6.43 18.00 17.69
CA ILE A 172 5.17 17.45 17.18
C ILE A 172 5.23 17.26 15.67
N VAL A 173 5.68 18.27 14.91
CA VAL A 173 5.82 18.17 13.44
C VAL A 173 6.75 17.03 13.06
N THR A 174 7.91 16.93 13.72
CA THR A 174 8.88 15.85 13.50
C THR A 174 8.25 14.48 13.78
N GLY A 175 7.53 14.35 14.90
CA GLY A 175 6.82 13.11 15.26
C GLY A 175 5.79 12.69 14.20
N VAL A 176 4.99 13.63 13.70
CA VAL A 176 4.00 13.37 12.65
C VAL A 176 4.68 12.92 11.35
N LEU A 177 5.74 13.60 10.92
CA LEU A 177 6.45 13.25 9.70
C LEU A 177 7.20 11.91 9.82
N ILE A 178 7.81 11.63 10.96
CA ILE A 178 8.45 10.34 11.25
C ILE A 178 7.39 9.22 11.24
N MET A 179 6.22 9.43 11.84
CA MET A 179 5.12 8.46 11.82
C MET A 179 4.65 8.19 10.39
N ALA A 180 4.51 9.24 9.56
CA ALA A 180 4.18 9.10 8.15
C ALA A 180 5.26 8.32 7.38
N ALA A 181 6.55 8.54 7.69
CA ALA A 181 7.65 7.79 7.10
C ALA A 181 7.63 6.31 7.51
N PHE A 182 7.40 6.00 8.79
CA PHE A 182 7.22 4.62 9.26
C PHE A 182 6.03 3.94 8.60
N PHE A 183 4.91 4.64 8.43
CA PHE A 183 3.77 4.12 7.67
C PHE A 183 4.16 3.80 6.22
N GLY A 184 4.92 4.68 5.56
CA GLY A 184 5.47 4.42 4.23
C GLY A 184 6.38 3.19 4.18
N LEU A 185 7.27 3.00 5.18
CA LEU A 185 8.13 1.83 5.30
C LEU A 185 7.32 0.54 5.54
N PHE A 186 6.30 0.61 6.38
CA PHE A 186 5.38 -0.51 6.59
C PHE A 186 4.69 -0.93 5.29
N LEU A 187 4.17 0.02 4.52
CA LEU A 187 3.57 -0.26 3.22
C LEU A 187 4.58 -0.82 2.22
N TRP A 188 5.82 -0.33 2.24
CA TRP A 188 6.89 -0.88 1.42
C TRP A 188 7.19 -2.33 1.77
N GLY A 189 7.33 -2.66 3.06
CA GLY A 189 7.55 -4.03 3.53
C GLY A 189 6.41 -4.98 3.16
N TYR A 190 5.16 -4.49 3.19
CA TYR A 190 3.98 -5.31 2.89
C TYR A 190 3.76 -5.52 1.39
N PHE A 191 3.92 -4.47 0.56
CA PHE A 191 3.63 -4.53 -0.88
C PHE A 191 4.86 -4.72 -1.76
N ASN A 192 6.06 -4.48 -1.23
CA ASN A 192 7.33 -4.48 -1.97
C ASN A 192 7.34 -3.56 -3.21
N GLU A 193 6.53 -2.48 -3.20
CA GLU A 193 6.48 -1.51 -4.28
C GLU A 193 7.42 -0.34 -4.01
N LYS A 194 8.26 0.01 -5.00
CA LYS A 194 9.25 1.11 -4.89
C LYS A 194 8.64 2.50 -4.66
N ILE A 195 7.34 2.67 -4.89
CA ILE A 195 6.66 3.94 -4.69
C ILE A 195 6.69 4.37 -3.21
N TYR A 196 6.54 3.42 -2.29
CA TYR A 196 6.49 3.72 -0.87
C TYR A 196 7.85 4.15 -0.32
N ILE A 197 8.95 3.55 -0.78
CA ILE A 197 10.29 3.98 -0.36
C ILE A 197 10.65 5.36 -0.92
N ILE A 198 10.16 5.71 -2.11
CA ILE A 198 10.30 7.06 -2.68
C ILE A 198 9.52 8.07 -1.85
N PHE A 199 8.31 7.72 -1.40
CA PHE A 199 7.51 8.56 -0.52
C PHE A 199 8.21 8.80 0.82
N VAL A 200 8.84 7.77 1.41
CA VAL A 200 9.66 7.92 2.62
C VAL A 200 10.82 8.90 2.38
N GLY A 201 11.55 8.74 1.27
CA GLY A 201 12.63 9.66 0.91
C GLY A 201 12.13 11.10 0.73
N TYR A 202 10.96 11.30 0.15
CA TYR A 202 10.29 12.61 0.06
C TYR A 202 10.03 13.20 1.45
N ILE A 203 9.41 12.43 2.37
CA ILE A 203 9.13 12.89 3.74
C ILE A 203 10.41 13.25 4.49
N LEU A 204 11.44 12.41 4.41
CA LEU A 204 12.72 12.68 5.08
C LEU A 204 13.41 13.94 4.53
N SER A 205 13.28 14.20 3.22
CA SER A 205 13.78 15.44 2.62
C SER A 205 12.98 16.67 3.10
N CYS A 206 11.65 16.56 3.24
CA CYS A 206 10.82 17.60 3.84
C CYS A 206 11.22 17.86 5.29
N LEU A 207 11.41 16.80 6.07
CA LEU A 207 11.80 16.90 7.48
C LEU A 207 13.15 17.60 7.63
N ALA A 208 14.15 17.23 6.81
CA ALA A 208 15.46 17.86 6.83
C ALA A 208 15.37 19.36 6.51
N LEU A 209 14.57 19.75 5.50
CA LEU A 209 14.36 21.17 5.18
C LEU A 209 13.70 21.95 6.32
N ILE A 210 12.64 21.36 6.91
CA ILE A 210 11.88 22.00 7.99
C ILE A 210 12.76 22.21 9.22
N LEU A 211 13.58 21.22 9.58
CA LEU A 211 14.46 21.30 10.74
C LEU A 211 15.66 22.22 10.51
N GLU A 212 16.18 22.29 9.28
CA GLU A 212 17.29 23.21 8.94
C GLU A 212 16.84 24.65 8.96
N GLU A 213 15.69 24.95 8.34
CA GLU A 213 15.17 26.32 8.23
C GLU A 213 15.05 27.02 9.60
N ASP A 214 14.77 26.25 10.64
CA ASP A 214 14.62 26.77 12.01
C ASP A 214 15.84 26.49 12.91
N GLY A 215 16.92 25.92 12.35
CA GLY A 215 18.18 25.68 13.05
C GLY A 215 18.23 24.43 13.93
N PHE A 216 17.20 23.57 13.90
CA PHE A 216 17.17 22.34 14.70
C PHE A 216 18.17 21.28 14.24
N LEU A 217 18.45 21.18 12.91
CA LEU A 217 19.48 20.24 12.45
C LEU A 217 20.86 20.64 12.98
N PHE A 218 21.15 21.95 13.01
CA PHE A 218 22.38 22.43 13.63
C PHE A 218 22.45 22.02 15.10
N LEU A 219 21.39 22.28 15.87
CA LEU A 219 21.38 22.03 17.31
C LEU A 219 21.45 20.54 17.65
N TRP A 220 20.75 19.67 16.90
CA TRP A 220 20.59 18.26 17.28
C TRP A 220 21.53 17.28 16.58
N ILE A 221 22.05 17.65 15.39
CA ILE A 221 22.74 16.67 14.54
C ILE A 221 24.21 17.04 14.32
N TYR A 222 24.53 18.21 13.79
CA TYR A 222 25.90 18.46 13.36
C TYR A 222 26.65 19.50 14.18
N GLY A 223 26.01 20.40 14.93
CA GLY A 223 26.66 21.35 15.85
C GLY A 223 27.74 22.21 15.21
N ASP A 224 28.61 22.77 16.06
CA ASP A 224 29.68 23.67 15.63
C ASP A 224 30.78 23.00 14.78
N GLN A 225 30.95 21.67 14.93
CA GLN A 225 32.00 20.92 14.20
C GLN A 225 31.75 20.78 12.70
N PHE A 226 30.49 20.77 12.30
CA PHE A 226 30.08 20.54 10.92
C PHE A 226 29.19 21.67 10.39
N GLY A 227 29.39 22.88 10.87
CA GLY A 227 28.55 24.04 10.53
C GLY A 227 28.44 24.32 9.02
N ARG A 228 29.45 23.97 8.23
CA ARG A 228 29.44 24.11 6.76
C ARG A 228 28.26 23.37 6.11
N PHE A 229 27.72 22.31 6.72
CA PHE A 229 26.55 21.61 6.19
C PHE A 229 25.33 22.52 6.07
N SER A 230 25.15 23.49 6.98
CA SER A 230 24.02 24.42 6.95
C SER A 230 23.90 25.16 5.62
N SER A 231 25.01 25.50 4.97
CA SER A 231 24.99 26.28 3.73
C SER A 231 24.44 25.55 2.52
N ILE A 232 24.53 24.21 2.51
CA ILE A 232 24.12 23.40 1.35
C ILE A 232 22.89 22.54 1.62
N ILE A 233 22.49 22.37 2.88
CA ILE A 233 21.34 21.53 3.24
C ILE A 233 20.07 22.04 2.57
N ILE A 234 19.80 23.32 2.62
CA ILE A 234 18.59 23.90 2.00
C ILE A 234 18.54 23.64 0.49
N PRO A 235 19.54 24.01 -0.34
CA PRO A 235 19.50 23.74 -1.77
C PRO A 235 19.51 22.25 -2.09
N PHE A 236 20.25 21.42 -1.36
CA PHE A 236 20.31 19.98 -1.58
C PHE A 236 18.99 19.29 -1.26
N PHE A 237 18.44 19.49 -0.06
CA PHE A 237 17.19 18.83 0.31
C PHE A 237 15.97 19.40 -0.41
N SER A 238 15.96 20.67 -0.83
CA SER A 238 14.89 21.20 -1.68
C SER A 238 14.85 20.51 -3.06
N LEU A 239 16.02 20.24 -3.63
CA LEU A 239 16.16 19.46 -4.87
C LEU A 239 15.72 18.01 -4.67
N MET A 240 16.17 17.36 -3.58
CA MET A 240 15.79 15.99 -3.26
C MET A 240 14.29 15.87 -3.02
N MET A 241 13.71 16.77 -2.24
CA MET A 241 12.27 16.83 -1.97
C MET A 241 11.47 16.95 -3.27
N SER A 242 11.76 17.99 -4.08
CA SER A 242 11.02 18.25 -5.31
C SER A 242 11.22 17.16 -6.36
N GLY A 243 12.43 16.62 -6.50
CA GLY A 243 12.75 15.53 -7.41
C GLY A 243 12.06 14.21 -7.01
N MET A 244 12.09 13.85 -5.72
CA MET A 244 11.37 12.66 -5.22
C MET A 244 9.86 12.79 -5.37
N LEU A 245 9.32 14.01 -5.20
CA LEU A 245 7.89 14.27 -5.44
C LEU A 245 7.52 13.99 -6.91
N VAL A 246 8.32 14.44 -7.88
CA VAL A 246 8.10 14.15 -9.31
C VAL A 246 8.13 12.64 -9.56
N ILE A 247 9.14 11.93 -9.05
CA ILE A 247 9.25 10.48 -9.20
C ILE A 247 8.04 9.77 -8.57
N PHE A 248 7.65 10.21 -7.38
CA PHE A 248 6.49 9.67 -6.67
C PHE A 248 5.22 9.82 -7.52
N ILE A 249 4.93 11.00 -8.03
CA ILE A 249 3.73 11.28 -8.83
C ILE A 249 3.70 10.49 -10.14
N ILE A 250 4.84 10.39 -10.85
CA ILE A 250 4.96 9.59 -12.07
C ILE A 250 4.62 8.11 -11.81
N ARG A 251 5.13 7.56 -10.70
CA ARG A 251 4.86 6.16 -10.33
C ARG A 251 3.45 5.98 -9.75
N PHE A 252 2.98 6.97 -9.01
CA PHE A 252 1.66 6.95 -8.42
C PHE A 252 0.55 6.84 -9.47
N PHE A 253 0.66 7.58 -10.57
CA PHE A 253 -0.28 7.51 -11.68
C PHE A 253 0.02 6.41 -12.69
N ASN A 254 1.12 5.67 -12.53
CA ASN A 254 1.55 4.61 -13.46
C ASN A 254 1.68 5.07 -14.91
N LEU A 255 2.32 6.23 -15.12
CA LEU A 255 2.44 6.88 -16.43
C LEU A 255 3.24 6.07 -17.46
N LYS A 256 4.00 5.07 -17.03
CA LYS A 256 4.78 4.20 -17.92
C LYS A 256 3.90 3.47 -18.95
N GLY A 257 2.68 3.09 -18.54
CA GLY A 257 1.72 2.42 -19.44
C GLY A 257 0.97 3.36 -20.39
N GLU A 258 0.77 4.64 -19.98
CA GLU A 258 -0.10 5.57 -20.72
C GLU A 258 0.67 6.45 -21.73
N ASN A 259 1.89 6.89 -21.38
CA ASN A 259 2.72 7.76 -22.25
C ASN A 259 4.21 7.51 -22.07
N GLN A 260 4.73 6.54 -22.81
CA GLN A 260 6.12 6.10 -22.69
C GLN A 260 7.15 7.21 -22.99
N LYS A 261 6.88 8.12 -23.94
CA LYS A 261 7.80 9.23 -24.27
C LYS A 261 7.93 10.18 -23.08
N PHE A 262 6.80 10.60 -22.52
CA PHE A 262 6.77 11.47 -21.35
C PHE A 262 7.49 10.85 -20.16
N PHE A 263 7.25 9.57 -19.90
CA PHE A 263 7.94 8.81 -18.84
C PHE A 263 9.46 8.79 -19.06
N THR A 264 9.92 8.58 -20.28
CA THR A 264 11.36 8.55 -20.63
C THR A 264 12.01 9.92 -20.41
N TYR A 265 11.38 11.01 -20.90
CA TYR A 265 11.87 12.38 -20.68
C TYR A 265 11.92 12.74 -19.19
N SER A 266 10.88 12.42 -18.44
CA SER A 266 10.84 12.66 -17.00
C SER A 266 11.96 11.93 -16.27
N ASN A 267 12.26 10.68 -16.64
CA ASN A 267 13.37 9.92 -16.05
C ASN A 267 14.75 10.54 -16.35
N HIS A 268 14.97 11.05 -17.57
CA HIS A 268 16.22 11.74 -17.89
C HIS A 268 16.36 13.05 -17.11
N TYR A 269 15.27 13.81 -17.01
CA TYR A 269 15.23 15.03 -16.21
C TYR A 269 15.55 14.76 -14.74
N ILE A 270 14.91 13.73 -14.13
CA ILE A 270 15.17 13.34 -12.74
C ILE A 270 16.64 12.94 -12.52
N LYS A 271 17.25 12.20 -13.45
CA LYS A 271 18.67 11.87 -13.38
C LYS A 271 19.53 13.13 -13.40
N ALA A 272 19.19 14.11 -14.24
CA ALA A 272 19.89 15.39 -14.28
C ALA A 272 19.75 16.16 -12.95
N VAL A 273 18.55 16.21 -12.36
CA VAL A 273 18.30 16.79 -11.04
C VAL A 273 19.13 16.11 -9.95
N PHE A 274 19.20 14.78 -9.98
CA PHE A 274 20.02 14.02 -9.04
C PHE A 274 21.52 14.31 -9.18
N VAL A 275 22.04 14.34 -10.42
CA VAL A 275 23.43 14.71 -10.70
C VAL A 275 23.72 16.12 -10.21
N PHE A 276 22.80 17.07 -10.44
CA PHE A 276 22.93 18.41 -9.93
C PHE A 276 22.93 18.47 -8.39
N GLY A 277 22.10 17.67 -7.72
CA GLY A 277 22.11 17.51 -6.26
C GLY A 277 23.47 16.99 -5.73
N VAL A 278 24.08 16.04 -6.41
CA VAL A 278 25.43 15.53 -6.08
C VAL A 278 26.48 16.63 -6.28
N LEU A 279 26.37 17.44 -7.33
CA LEU A 279 27.26 18.59 -7.54
C LEU A 279 27.13 19.63 -6.41
N VAL A 280 25.90 19.97 -6.00
CA VAL A 280 25.66 20.85 -4.86
C VAL A 280 26.30 20.27 -3.59
N PHE A 281 26.10 18.98 -3.33
CA PHE A 281 26.69 18.31 -2.17
C PHE A 281 28.23 18.30 -2.21
N SER A 282 28.82 18.15 -3.39
CA SER A 282 30.28 18.10 -3.55
C SER A 282 30.97 19.40 -3.14
N THR A 283 30.24 20.54 -3.12
CA THR A 283 30.81 21.84 -2.70
C THR A 283 31.25 21.87 -1.23
N LEU A 284 30.79 20.93 -0.40
CA LEU A 284 31.29 20.74 0.99
C LEU A 284 32.78 20.45 1.06
N PHE A 285 33.32 19.81 0.03
CA PHE A 285 34.71 19.37 0.01
C PHE A 285 35.68 20.43 -0.52
N PHE A 286 35.15 21.60 -0.94
CA PHE A 286 35.95 22.72 -1.46
C PHE A 286 35.90 23.91 -0.51
N ASP A 287 36.83 24.85 -0.68
CA ASP A 287 36.83 26.11 0.07
C ASP A 287 35.55 26.90 -0.19
N TRP A 288 35.12 27.64 0.85
CA TRP A 288 33.94 28.46 0.77
C TRP A 288 34.04 29.54 -0.30
N ASN A 289 33.14 29.51 -1.28
CA ASN A 289 33.01 30.54 -2.29
C ASN A 289 31.58 31.11 -2.27
N PRO A 290 31.40 32.35 -1.77
CA PRO A 290 30.07 32.98 -1.66
C PRO A 290 29.30 33.05 -2.97
N ARG A 291 29.98 33.37 -4.09
CA ARG A 291 29.33 33.50 -5.42
C ARG A 291 28.87 32.13 -5.92
N LEU A 292 29.71 31.11 -5.76
CA LEU A 292 29.33 29.77 -6.17
C LEU A 292 28.12 29.26 -5.36
N ASN A 293 28.14 29.48 -4.04
CA ASN A 293 27.03 29.07 -3.18
C ASN A 293 25.72 29.78 -3.56
N LEU A 294 25.79 31.09 -3.80
CA LEU A 294 24.65 31.90 -4.25
C LEU A 294 24.08 31.36 -5.58
N LEU A 295 24.94 31.07 -6.54
CA LEU A 295 24.53 30.55 -7.85
C LEU A 295 23.88 29.19 -7.72
N LEU A 296 24.48 28.27 -6.97
CA LEU A 296 23.95 26.91 -6.77
C LEU A 296 22.63 26.92 -6.00
N THR A 297 22.50 27.77 -4.99
CA THR A 297 21.26 27.92 -4.23
C THR A 297 20.15 28.47 -5.13
N GLY A 298 20.42 29.53 -5.90
CA GLY A 298 19.46 30.10 -6.85
C GLY A 298 19.03 29.08 -7.91
N MET A 299 19.98 28.34 -8.49
CA MET A 299 19.67 27.25 -9.44
C MET A 299 18.85 26.14 -8.77
N GLY A 300 19.21 25.72 -7.55
CA GLY A 300 18.50 24.69 -6.80
C GLY A 300 17.05 25.06 -6.52
N LEU A 301 16.80 26.28 -6.07
CA LEU A 301 15.45 26.80 -5.82
C LEU A 301 14.63 26.90 -7.10
N THR A 302 15.25 27.37 -8.21
CA THR A 302 14.59 27.47 -9.53
C THR A 302 14.19 26.09 -10.05
N VAL A 303 15.09 25.10 -9.97
CA VAL A 303 14.81 23.72 -10.36
C VAL A 303 13.71 23.12 -9.47
N SER A 304 13.75 23.38 -8.17
CA SER A 304 12.72 22.91 -7.23
C SER A 304 11.34 23.48 -7.56
N PHE A 305 11.26 24.76 -7.88
CA PHE A 305 10.02 25.40 -8.31
C PHE A 305 9.51 24.81 -9.64
N THR A 306 10.41 24.60 -10.61
CA THR A 306 10.08 23.97 -11.89
C THR A 306 9.55 22.54 -11.69
N ASN A 307 10.14 21.76 -10.79
CA ASN A 307 9.66 20.43 -10.41
C ASN A 307 8.23 20.48 -9.86
N MET A 308 7.92 21.42 -9.00
CA MET A 308 6.58 21.59 -8.43
C MET A 308 5.55 21.93 -9.51
N LEU A 309 5.88 22.81 -10.46
CA LEU A 309 5.03 23.11 -11.62
C LEU A 309 4.83 21.85 -12.50
N LEU A 310 5.89 21.09 -12.74
CA LEU A 310 5.81 19.83 -13.49
C LEU A 310 4.85 18.83 -12.82
N VAL A 311 4.87 18.71 -11.51
CA VAL A 311 3.93 17.88 -10.75
C VAL A 311 2.49 18.33 -10.98
N ILE A 312 2.21 19.64 -10.98
CA ILE A 312 0.86 20.15 -11.29
C ILE A 312 0.45 19.76 -12.71
N LEU A 313 1.30 19.97 -13.71
CA LEU A 313 1.01 19.62 -15.10
C LEU A 313 0.69 18.13 -15.25
N ILE A 314 1.50 17.26 -14.63
CA ILE A 314 1.26 15.83 -14.60
C ILE A 314 -0.11 15.54 -13.98
N THR A 315 -0.37 16.10 -12.81
CA THR A 315 -1.60 15.83 -12.05
C THR A 315 -2.85 16.29 -12.82
N VAL A 316 -2.80 17.48 -13.44
CA VAL A 316 -3.89 18.00 -14.26
C VAL A 316 -4.17 17.08 -15.46
N SER A 317 -3.12 16.55 -16.11
CA SER A 317 -3.29 15.60 -17.22
C SER A 317 -4.05 14.31 -16.82
N GLN A 318 -3.99 13.94 -15.54
CA GLN A 318 -4.62 12.73 -14.99
C GLN A 318 -6.05 12.95 -14.45
N ILE A 319 -6.55 14.19 -14.42
CA ILE A 319 -7.91 14.48 -13.91
C ILE A 319 -8.98 13.75 -14.72
N ARG A 320 -8.78 13.56 -16.02
CA ARG A 320 -9.77 12.89 -16.88
C ARG A 320 -9.89 11.40 -16.62
N THR A 321 -8.79 10.74 -16.25
CA THR A 321 -8.72 9.27 -16.09
C THR A 321 -8.86 8.84 -14.63
N LYS A 322 -8.36 9.62 -13.68
CA LYS A 322 -8.27 9.26 -12.24
C LYS A 322 -8.77 10.42 -11.36
N LYS A 323 -9.99 10.89 -11.64
CA LYS A 323 -10.58 12.14 -11.15
C LYS A 323 -10.41 12.38 -9.64
N GLU A 324 -10.88 11.44 -8.82
CA GLU A 324 -10.90 11.65 -7.36
C GLU A 324 -9.50 11.82 -6.76
N ILE A 325 -8.60 10.89 -7.07
CA ILE A 325 -7.23 10.90 -6.55
C ILE A 325 -6.44 12.11 -7.07
N ALA A 326 -6.64 12.48 -8.35
CA ALA A 326 -5.96 13.61 -8.94
C ALA A 326 -6.30 14.95 -8.25
N TYR A 327 -7.53 15.12 -7.77
CA TYR A 327 -7.90 16.32 -7.02
C TYR A 327 -7.19 16.43 -5.66
N TYR A 328 -7.07 15.34 -4.90
CA TYR A 328 -6.32 15.36 -3.63
C TYR A 328 -4.85 15.72 -3.86
N ILE A 329 -4.22 15.12 -4.87
CA ILE A 329 -2.82 15.41 -5.21
C ILE A 329 -2.68 16.85 -5.73
N LEU A 330 -3.61 17.34 -6.54
CA LEU A 330 -3.59 18.71 -7.04
C LEU A 330 -3.67 19.71 -5.88
N LEU A 331 -4.60 19.53 -4.96
CA LEU A 331 -4.76 20.36 -3.78
C LEU A 331 -3.49 20.37 -2.92
N ALA A 332 -2.91 19.18 -2.68
CA ALA A 332 -1.67 19.03 -1.95
C ALA A 332 -0.53 19.87 -2.55
N ASN A 333 -0.37 19.79 -3.87
CA ASN A 333 0.71 20.49 -4.56
C ASN A 333 0.44 22.00 -4.72
N LEU A 334 -0.81 22.42 -4.86
CA LEU A 334 -1.16 23.84 -4.84
C LEU A 334 -0.82 24.49 -3.50
N MET A 335 -1.10 23.81 -2.38
CA MET A 335 -0.73 24.29 -1.05
C MET A 335 0.79 24.36 -0.87
N LEU A 336 1.52 23.35 -1.38
CA LEU A 336 2.99 23.36 -1.33
C LEU A 336 3.58 24.52 -2.15
N ILE A 337 3.10 24.74 -3.39
CA ILE A 337 3.56 25.85 -4.24
C ILE A 337 3.22 27.19 -3.62
N PHE A 338 2.02 27.34 -3.09
CA PHE A 338 1.62 28.59 -2.42
C PHE A 338 2.55 28.88 -1.24
N GLY A 339 2.80 27.89 -0.38
CA GLY A 339 3.70 28.03 0.77
C GLY A 339 5.14 28.32 0.34
N PHE A 340 5.66 27.61 -0.66
CA PHE A 340 7.01 27.80 -1.18
C PHE A 340 7.16 29.16 -1.85
N SER A 341 6.18 29.60 -2.66
CA SER A 341 6.21 30.91 -3.30
C SER A 341 6.18 32.04 -2.27
N ASN A 342 5.32 31.94 -1.24
CA ASN A 342 5.26 32.91 -0.15
C ASN A 342 6.62 32.97 0.58
N TYR A 343 7.22 31.82 0.87
CA TYR A 343 8.55 31.75 1.50
C TYR A 343 9.61 32.46 0.64
N ILE A 344 9.70 32.18 -0.66
CA ILE A 344 10.69 32.77 -1.55
C ILE A 344 10.48 34.29 -1.69
N LEU A 345 9.23 34.76 -1.83
CA LEU A 345 8.93 36.18 -1.95
C LEU A 345 9.34 36.99 -0.71
N ASN A 346 9.13 36.39 0.48
CA ASN A 346 9.59 36.99 1.73
C ASN A 346 11.13 36.94 1.85
N LEU A 347 11.76 35.84 1.40
CA LEU A 347 13.21 35.71 1.38
C LEU A 347 13.90 36.75 0.50
N MET A 348 13.27 37.13 -0.62
CA MET A 348 13.76 38.09 -1.59
C MET A 348 13.38 39.56 -1.26
N ASP A 349 12.75 39.82 -0.11
CA ASP A 349 12.28 41.13 0.31
C ASP A 349 11.25 41.77 -0.66
N VAL A 350 10.48 40.91 -1.36
CA VAL A 350 9.42 41.37 -2.27
C VAL A 350 8.12 41.64 -1.49
N THR A 351 7.90 40.95 -0.39
CA THR A 351 6.69 41.05 0.46
C THR A 351 7.00 40.69 1.91
N ASP A 352 6.34 41.38 2.85
CA ASP A 352 6.33 41.09 4.29
C ASP A 352 5.07 40.33 4.71
N TRP A 353 4.36 39.73 3.75
CA TRP A 353 3.12 39.05 4.02
C TRP A 353 3.37 37.64 4.56
N HIS A 354 3.04 37.41 5.82
CA HIS A 354 3.22 36.13 6.52
C HIS A 354 1.87 35.48 6.91
N PRO A 355 1.04 35.01 5.93
CA PRO A 355 -0.27 34.44 6.21
C PRO A 355 -0.16 33.08 6.91
N LEU A 356 0.97 32.39 6.72
CA LEU A 356 1.23 31.05 7.23
C LEU A 356 2.39 31.10 8.24
N LYS A 357 2.09 30.79 9.51
CA LYS A 357 3.09 30.73 10.58
C LYS A 357 3.42 29.27 10.90
N PRO A 358 4.67 28.88 11.17
CA PRO A 358 5.86 29.73 11.35
C PRO A 358 6.39 30.31 10.03
N ASN A 359 6.30 29.59 8.89
CA ASN A 359 6.52 30.09 7.55
C ASN A 359 5.76 29.26 6.51
N GLY A 360 5.61 29.79 5.28
CA GLY A 360 4.84 29.16 4.22
C GLY A 360 5.37 27.78 3.79
N LEU A 361 6.70 27.62 3.75
CA LEU A 361 7.33 26.35 3.36
C LEU A 361 6.97 25.21 4.31
N ILE A 362 7.06 25.46 5.61
CA ILE A 362 6.76 24.46 6.65
C ILE A 362 5.29 24.04 6.56
N VAL A 363 4.38 25.00 6.57
CA VAL A 363 2.94 24.74 6.52
C VAL A 363 2.55 24.02 5.23
N GLY A 364 3.05 24.51 4.09
CA GLY A 364 2.80 23.89 2.79
C GLY A 364 3.30 22.45 2.70
N SER A 365 4.48 22.17 3.24
CA SER A 365 5.07 20.82 3.26
C SER A 365 4.28 19.87 4.15
N ILE A 366 3.85 20.28 5.34
CA ILE A 366 3.04 19.47 6.25
C ILE A 366 1.71 19.10 5.59
N PHE A 367 0.99 20.09 5.05
CA PHE A 367 -0.27 19.84 4.33
C PHE A 367 -0.08 18.91 3.15
N ASN A 368 1.01 19.10 2.37
CA ASN A 368 1.31 18.23 1.25
C ASN A 368 1.52 16.78 1.69
N VAL A 369 2.34 16.53 2.73
CA VAL A 369 2.58 15.17 3.25
C VAL A 369 1.28 14.53 3.75
N ILE A 370 0.45 15.26 4.49
CA ILE A 370 -0.83 14.76 5.00
C ILE A 370 -1.76 14.35 3.84
N LEU A 371 -1.95 15.24 2.85
CA LEU A 371 -2.82 14.98 1.72
C LEU A 371 -2.30 13.86 0.82
N LEU A 372 -0.98 13.77 0.60
CA LEU A 372 -0.37 12.65 -0.12
C LEU A 372 -0.54 11.33 0.64
N THR A 373 -0.43 11.34 1.97
CA THR A 373 -0.68 10.15 2.81
C THR A 373 -2.13 9.67 2.66
N ILE A 374 -3.10 10.60 2.69
CA ILE A 374 -4.51 10.29 2.42
C ILE A 374 -4.68 9.70 1.02
N GLY A 375 -4.01 10.29 0.02
CA GLY A 375 -4.01 9.79 -1.36
C GLY A 375 -3.47 8.35 -1.48
N ILE A 376 -2.41 8.02 -0.73
CA ILE A 376 -1.84 6.66 -0.67
C ILE A 376 -2.85 5.69 -0.03
N ILE A 377 -3.49 6.08 1.08
CA ILE A 377 -4.51 5.26 1.76
C ILE A 377 -5.70 4.99 0.82
N HIS A 378 -6.16 6.02 0.11
CA HIS A 378 -7.25 5.88 -0.86
C HIS A 378 -6.86 4.95 -2.02
N ARG A 379 -5.65 5.11 -2.57
CA ARG A 379 -5.11 4.20 -3.60
C ARG A 379 -5.07 2.74 -3.12
N TYR A 380 -4.59 2.52 -1.90
CA TYR A 380 -4.57 1.19 -1.28
C TYR A 380 -5.96 0.57 -1.21
N TYR A 381 -6.95 1.32 -0.71
CA TYR A 381 -8.32 0.85 -0.62
C TYR A 381 -8.89 0.47 -2.00
N PHE A 382 -8.64 1.31 -3.01
CA PHE A 382 -9.08 1.04 -4.38
C PHE A 382 -8.43 -0.22 -4.97
N MET A 383 -7.12 -0.37 -4.83
CA MET A 383 -6.38 -1.56 -5.30
C MET A 383 -6.85 -2.84 -4.60
N LYS A 384 -7.12 -2.77 -3.30
CA LYS A 384 -7.65 -3.90 -2.53
C LYS A 384 -9.01 -4.32 -3.07
N LYS A 385 -9.90 -3.38 -3.30
CA LYS A 385 -11.24 -3.64 -3.87
C LYS A 385 -11.16 -4.25 -5.27
N GLU A 386 -10.29 -3.72 -6.11
CA GLU A 386 -10.07 -4.24 -7.48
C GLU A 386 -9.55 -5.68 -7.44
N LYS A 387 -8.61 -5.97 -6.54
CA LYS A 387 -8.11 -7.34 -6.33
C LYS A 387 -9.21 -8.29 -5.86
N GLU A 388 -10.04 -7.89 -4.91
CA GLU A 388 -11.17 -8.71 -4.43
C GLU A 388 -12.17 -9.03 -5.54
N VAL A 389 -12.44 -8.07 -6.45
CA VAL A 389 -13.30 -8.31 -7.62
C VAL A 389 -12.63 -9.29 -8.58
N MET A 390 -11.35 -9.13 -8.84
CA MET A 390 -10.59 -10.03 -9.74
C MET A 390 -10.52 -11.45 -9.19
N ASP A 391 -10.28 -11.62 -7.90
CA ASP A 391 -10.25 -12.92 -7.22
C ASP A 391 -11.63 -13.63 -7.31
N ARG A 392 -12.73 -12.89 -7.15
CA ARG A 392 -14.09 -13.43 -7.35
C ARG A 392 -14.33 -13.89 -8.79
N GLN A 393 -13.94 -13.07 -9.78
CA GLN A 393 -14.08 -13.43 -11.20
C GLN A 393 -13.25 -14.66 -11.54
N PHE A 394 -12.03 -14.77 -11.00
CA PHE A 394 -11.19 -15.94 -11.20
C PHE A 394 -11.84 -17.23 -10.66
N LEU A 395 -12.35 -17.18 -9.42
CA LEU A 395 -13.08 -18.31 -8.83
C LEU A 395 -14.33 -18.72 -9.63
N GLU A 396 -15.04 -17.75 -10.18
CA GLU A 396 -16.21 -18.01 -11.02
C GLU A 396 -15.84 -18.66 -12.35
N GLN A 397 -14.77 -18.21 -12.99
CA GLN A 397 -14.20 -18.83 -14.18
C GLN A 397 -13.76 -20.28 -13.92
N GLU A 398 -13.08 -20.54 -12.82
CA GLU A 398 -12.63 -21.89 -12.43
C GLU A 398 -13.83 -22.84 -12.24
N ARG A 399 -14.91 -22.37 -11.60
CA ARG A 399 -16.16 -23.12 -11.46
C ARG A 399 -16.82 -23.41 -12.81
N ASN A 400 -16.85 -22.45 -13.71
CA ASN A 400 -17.44 -22.63 -15.05
C ASN A 400 -16.64 -23.63 -15.89
N ILE A 401 -15.32 -23.58 -15.83
CA ILE A 401 -14.44 -24.57 -16.50
C ILE A 401 -14.71 -25.98 -15.94
N ALA A 402 -14.75 -26.11 -14.62
CA ALA A 402 -15.04 -27.41 -13.98
C ALA A 402 -16.39 -27.98 -14.42
N ARG A 403 -17.43 -27.11 -14.51
CA ARG A 403 -18.77 -27.49 -15.00
C ARG A 403 -18.72 -27.95 -16.45
N SER A 404 -18.06 -27.19 -17.33
CA SER A 404 -17.93 -27.55 -18.75
C SER A 404 -17.20 -28.88 -18.98
N ILE A 405 -16.19 -29.20 -18.15
CA ILE A 405 -15.49 -30.47 -18.20
C ILE A 405 -16.43 -31.64 -17.83
N ILE A 406 -17.26 -31.45 -16.78
CA ILE A 406 -18.24 -32.47 -16.38
C ILE A 406 -19.28 -32.68 -17.46
N GLU A 407 -19.82 -31.61 -18.03
CA GLU A 407 -20.81 -31.68 -19.13
C GLU A 407 -20.23 -32.36 -20.38
N ALA A 408 -18.99 -31.99 -20.77
CA ALA A 408 -18.32 -32.65 -21.90
C ALA A 408 -18.07 -34.13 -21.64
N GLN A 409 -17.68 -34.51 -20.43
CA GLN A 409 -17.43 -35.91 -20.03
C GLN A 409 -18.74 -36.73 -20.02
N GLU A 410 -19.84 -36.12 -19.62
CA GLU A 410 -21.16 -36.72 -19.65
C GLU A 410 -21.66 -36.91 -21.10
N GLY A 411 -21.51 -35.89 -21.94
CA GLY A 411 -21.84 -35.97 -23.37
C GLY A 411 -21.05 -37.06 -24.09
N GLU A 412 -19.76 -37.19 -23.79
CA GLU A 412 -18.92 -38.26 -24.38
C GLU A 412 -19.35 -39.65 -23.91
N ARG A 413 -19.72 -39.81 -22.63
CA ARG A 413 -20.28 -41.07 -22.11
C ARG A 413 -21.58 -41.45 -22.82
N GLN A 414 -22.48 -40.51 -23.03
CA GLN A 414 -23.72 -40.75 -23.75
C GLN A 414 -23.48 -41.15 -25.21
N ARG A 415 -22.51 -40.50 -25.88
CA ARG A 415 -22.13 -40.86 -27.25
C ARG A 415 -21.61 -42.29 -27.31
N ILE A 416 -20.64 -42.63 -26.45
CA ILE A 416 -20.06 -43.97 -26.37
C ILE A 416 -21.14 -45.05 -26.10
N ALA A 417 -22.07 -44.76 -25.18
CA ALA A 417 -23.16 -45.70 -24.87
C ALA A 417 -24.05 -45.97 -26.08
N LYS A 418 -24.37 -44.88 -26.84
CA LYS A 418 -25.17 -44.99 -28.04
C LYS A 418 -24.45 -45.80 -29.13
N ASP A 419 -23.18 -45.49 -29.39
CA ASP A 419 -22.36 -46.17 -30.40
C ASP A 419 -22.23 -47.68 -30.05
N LEU A 420 -22.01 -48.01 -28.76
CA LEU A 420 -21.97 -49.39 -28.30
C LEU A 420 -23.31 -50.13 -28.49
N HIS A 421 -24.43 -49.48 -28.19
CA HIS A 421 -25.75 -50.06 -28.34
C HIS A 421 -26.11 -50.31 -29.81
N ASP A 422 -25.91 -49.31 -30.69
CA ASP A 422 -26.38 -49.33 -32.06
C ASP A 422 -25.49 -50.22 -32.97
N ASP A 423 -24.16 -50.10 -32.85
CA ASP A 423 -23.23 -50.80 -33.72
C ASP A 423 -22.93 -52.22 -33.20
N LEU A 424 -22.51 -52.39 -31.95
CA LEU A 424 -22.13 -53.68 -31.42
C LEU A 424 -23.35 -54.52 -31.03
N GLY A 425 -24.40 -53.90 -30.47
CA GLY A 425 -25.64 -54.56 -30.13
C GLY A 425 -26.36 -55.16 -31.35
N GLY A 426 -26.39 -54.40 -32.45
CA GLY A 426 -26.92 -54.82 -33.72
C GLY A 426 -26.16 -56.01 -34.34
N LEU A 427 -24.82 -55.93 -34.32
CA LEU A 427 -23.95 -57.02 -34.83
C LEU A 427 -24.12 -58.33 -34.01
N LEU A 428 -24.10 -58.22 -32.68
CA LEU A 428 -24.26 -59.40 -31.81
C LEU A 428 -25.65 -60.04 -31.95
N ALA A 429 -26.68 -59.23 -32.13
CA ALA A 429 -28.05 -59.72 -32.39
C ALA A 429 -28.13 -60.49 -33.72
N LEU A 430 -27.50 -60.01 -34.80
CA LEU A 430 -27.40 -60.72 -36.08
C LEU A 430 -26.61 -62.01 -35.98
N ILE A 431 -25.49 -62.05 -35.25
CA ILE A 431 -24.72 -63.25 -35.04
C ILE A 431 -25.54 -64.27 -34.21
N LYS A 432 -26.26 -63.82 -33.18
CA LYS A 432 -27.14 -64.67 -32.38
C LYS A 432 -28.22 -65.32 -33.25
N LEU A 433 -28.92 -64.57 -34.09
CA LEU A 433 -29.92 -65.08 -35.03
C LEU A 433 -29.33 -66.12 -35.99
N LYS A 434 -28.08 -65.91 -36.46
CA LYS A 434 -27.38 -66.85 -37.31
C LYS A 434 -27.08 -68.18 -36.57
N VAL A 435 -26.62 -68.07 -35.33
CA VAL A 435 -26.33 -69.26 -34.48
C VAL A 435 -27.62 -69.99 -34.10
N ASP A 436 -28.71 -69.28 -33.82
CA ASP A 436 -30.03 -69.85 -33.56
C ASP A 436 -30.56 -70.62 -34.78
N SER A 437 -30.41 -70.08 -36.01
CA SER A 437 -30.78 -70.80 -37.23
C SER A 437 -29.97 -72.06 -37.43
N LEU A 438 -28.67 -72.01 -37.17
CA LEU A 438 -27.80 -73.20 -37.28
C LEU A 438 -28.11 -74.27 -36.22
N LEU A 439 -28.50 -73.90 -35.00
CA LEU A 439 -28.97 -74.79 -33.95
C LEU A 439 -30.28 -75.51 -34.32
N PHE A 440 -31.18 -74.76 -35.01
CA PHE A 440 -32.43 -75.33 -35.51
C PHE A 440 -32.22 -76.36 -36.63
N GLU A 441 -31.24 -76.09 -37.54
CA GLU A 441 -30.88 -76.99 -38.62
C GLU A 441 -30.04 -78.20 -38.17
N ALA A 442 -29.40 -78.10 -36.96
CA ALA A 442 -28.46 -79.09 -36.42
C ALA A 442 -29.10 -80.40 -35.94
N ASN A 443 -30.40 -80.68 -36.22
CA ASN A 443 -31.04 -81.96 -35.90
C ASN A 443 -30.41 -83.14 -36.61
N SER A 444 -29.50 -82.92 -37.58
CA SER A 444 -28.81 -83.91 -38.40
C SER A 444 -27.29 -84.00 -38.14
N LEU A 445 -26.72 -83.25 -37.20
CA LEU A 445 -25.28 -83.18 -36.94
C LEU A 445 -24.81 -84.19 -35.81
N GLN A 446 -23.51 -84.60 -35.89
CA GLN A 446 -22.87 -85.42 -34.87
C GLN A 446 -22.87 -84.74 -33.49
N ASN A 447 -22.93 -85.50 -32.40
CA ASN A 447 -23.08 -84.95 -31.03
C ASN A 447 -22.02 -83.94 -30.60
N GLU A 448 -20.78 -84.04 -31.09
CA GLU A 448 -19.68 -83.06 -30.73
C GLU A 448 -19.92 -81.71 -31.32
N SER A 449 -20.40 -81.57 -32.57
CA SER A 449 -20.70 -80.31 -33.24
C SER A 449 -21.90 -79.62 -32.62
N LYS A 450 -22.85 -80.37 -32.09
CA LYS A 450 -24.03 -79.86 -31.37
C LYS A 450 -23.67 -79.22 -30.02
N THR A 451 -22.72 -79.82 -29.30
CA THR A 451 -22.24 -79.30 -28.02
C THR A 451 -21.45 -77.99 -28.19
N GLY A 452 -20.55 -77.94 -29.22
CA GLY A 452 -19.78 -76.73 -29.53
C GLY A 452 -20.65 -75.54 -29.98
N LEU A 453 -21.77 -75.82 -30.71
CA LEU A 453 -22.71 -74.80 -31.15
C LEU A 453 -23.55 -74.25 -29.99
N ALA A 454 -23.93 -75.12 -29.02
CA ALA A 454 -24.66 -74.74 -27.80
C ALA A 454 -23.75 -73.89 -26.84
N GLU A 455 -22.47 -74.25 -26.73
CA GLU A 455 -21.49 -73.43 -25.99
C GLU A 455 -21.30 -72.04 -26.62
N THR A 456 -21.18 -71.97 -27.98
CA THR A 456 -21.08 -70.71 -28.69
C THR A 456 -22.33 -69.82 -28.53
N HIS A 457 -23.53 -70.43 -28.54
CA HIS A 457 -24.78 -69.71 -28.26
C HIS A 457 -24.79 -69.12 -26.84
N LYS A 458 -24.37 -69.91 -25.85
CA LYS A 458 -24.29 -69.46 -24.48
C LYS A 458 -23.27 -68.31 -24.28
N LEU A 459 -22.11 -68.39 -24.91
CA LEU A 459 -21.11 -67.31 -24.92
C LEU A 459 -21.65 -66.03 -25.58
N LEU A 460 -22.43 -66.15 -26.66
CA LEU A 460 -23.04 -65.05 -27.37
C LEU A 460 -24.17 -64.40 -26.52
N GLU A 461 -24.96 -65.18 -25.80
CA GLU A 461 -25.92 -64.65 -24.86
C GLU A 461 -25.28 -63.87 -23.74
N MET A 462 -24.16 -64.39 -23.19
CA MET A 462 -23.37 -63.64 -22.19
C MET A 462 -22.83 -62.36 -22.77
N ALA A 463 -22.26 -62.37 -23.98
CA ALA A 463 -21.71 -61.18 -24.63
C ALA A 463 -22.79 -60.11 -24.93
N CYS A 464 -23.98 -60.52 -25.36
CA CYS A 464 -25.13 -59.63 -25.57
C CYS A 464 -25.61 -59.04 -24.24
N HIS A 465 -25.62 -59.84 -23.19
CA HIS A 465 -25.99 -59.39 -21.85
C HIS A 465 -24.97 -58.35 -21.31
N ASP A 466 -23.67 -58.68 -21.43
CA ASP A 466 -22.60 -57.82 -20.93
C ASP A 466 -22.58 -56.48 -21.72
N LEU A 467 -22.76 -56.52 -23.04
CA LEU A 467 -22.84 -55.30 -23.84
C LEU A 467 -24.03 -54.42 -23.43
N ARG A 468 -25.23 -55.02 -23.25
CA ARG A 468 -26.40 -54.29 -22.80
C ARG A 468 -26.15 -53.70 -21.43
N PHE A 469 -25.50 -54.45 -20.51
CA PHE A 469 -25.13 -53.99 -19.19
C PHE A 469 -24.22 -52.77 -19.28
N ILE A 470 -23.14 -52.81 -20.08
CA ILE A 470 -22.17 -51.72 -20.27
C ILE A 470 -22.86 -50.50 -20.92
N SER A 471 -23.69 -50.71 -21.95
CA SER A 471 -24.42 -49.63 -22.62
C SER A 471 -25.39 -48.93 -21.66
N HIS A 472 -26.14 -49.68 -20.86
CA HIS A 472 -27.03 -49.14 -19.82
C HIS A 472 -26.26 -48.45 -18.70
N GLU A 473 -25.02 -48.89 -18.38
CA GLU A 473 -24.17 -48.19 -17.42
C GLU A 473 -23.75 -46.81 -17.91
N LEU A 474 -23.61 -46.63 -19.19
CA LEU A 474 -23.18 -45.39 -19.82
C LEU A 474 -24.34 -44.43 -20.17
N MET A 475 -25.62 -44.95 -20.27
CA MET A 475 -26.77 -44.17 -20.67
C MET A 475 -27.68 -43.74 -19.51
N PRO A 476 -27.86 -42.42 -19.27
CA PRO A 476 -28.81 -41.93 -18.27
C PRO A 476 -30.26 -41.70 -18.80
N MET A 477 -30.56 -41.90 -20.07
CA MET A 477 -31.81 -41.45 -20.67
C MET A 477 -33.07 -42.12 -20.14
N GLU A 478 -33.04 -43.39 -19.73
CA GLU A 478 -34.20 -44.06 -19.09
C GLU A 478 -34.51 -43.52 -17.68
N ALA A 479 -33.51 -42.89 -17.04
CA ALA A 479 -33.68 -42.29 -15.72
C ALA A 479 -34.60 -41.07 -15.71
N ALA A 480 -34.83 -40.40 -16.85
CA ALA A 480 -35.66 -39.19 -16.90
C ALA A 480 -37.15 -39.52 -16.68
N GLU A 481 -37.62 -40.65 -17.15
CA GLU A 481 -39.03 -41.04 -17.10
C GLU A 481 -39.44 -41.89 -15.88
N LYS A 482 -38.50 -42.68 -15.30
CA LYS A 482 -38.77 -43.56 -14.15
C LYS A 482 -38.58 -42.79 -12.81
N ARG A 483 -39.40 -43.15 -11.81
CA ARG A 483 -39.16 -42.68 -10.42
C ARG A 483 -37.91 -43.32 -9.85
N LEU A 484 -37.15 -42.58 -9.03
CA LEU A 484 -35.89 -43.08 -8.42
C LEU A 484 -36.14 -44.40 -7.66
N LYS A 485 -37.23 -44.53 -6.91
CA LYS A 485 -37.65 -45.74 -6.22
C LYS A 485 -37.70 -46.94 -7.16
N THR A 486 -38.33 -46.81 -8.32
CA THR A 486 -38.43 -47.88 -9.32
C THR A 486 -37.06 -48.27 -9.88
N MET A 487 -36.21 -47.31 -10.17
CA MET A 487 -34.85 -47.58 -10.70
C MET A 487 -33.97 -48.30 -9.68
N VAL A 488 -34.05 -47.89 -8.43
CA VAL A 488 -33.26 -48.53 -7.35
C VAL A 488 -33.77 -49.93 -7.04
N SER A 489 -35.11 -50.13 -6.95
CA SER A 489 -35.68 -51.46 -6.71
C SER A 489 -35.37 -52.46 -7.81
N GLU A 490 -35.43 -52.09 -9.09
CA GLU A 490 -35.03 -52.93 -10.21
C GLU A 490 -33.57 -53.41 -10.10
N VAL A 491 -32.65 -52.51 -9.72
CA VAL A 491 -31.23 -52.88 -9.53
C VAL A 491 -31.03 -53.82 -8.31
N LEU A 492 -31.71 -53.52 -7.20
CA LEU A 492 -31.61 -54.32 -5.99
C LEU A 492 -32.19 -55.73 -6.19
N ASP A 493 -33.31 -55.87 -6.91
CA ASP A 493 -33.91 -57.16 -7.22
C ASP A 493 -33.01 -58.02 -8.14
N LEU A 494 -32.32 -57.40 -9.12
CA LEU A 494 -31.33 -58.06 -9.94
C LEU A 494 -30.12 -58.55 -9.13
N VAL A 495 -29.63 -57.73 -8.22
CA VAL A 495 -28.48 -58.08 -7.34
C VAL A 495 -28.87 -59.23 -6.39
N LYS A 496 -30.09 -59.26 -5.86
CA LYS A 496 -30.59 -60.38 -5.05
C LYS A 496 -30.58 -61.71 -5.81
N ILE A 497 -30.92 -61.70 -7.08
CA ILE A 497 -30.98 -62.92 -7.92
C ILE A 497 -29.59 -63.45 -8.25
N GLN A 498 -28.63 -62.57 -8.48
CA GLN A 498 -27.29 -62.92 -8.95
C GLN A 498 -26.29 -63.22 -7.84
N ASN A 499 -26.44 -62.62 -6.66
CA ASN A 499 -25.46 -62.71 -5.57
C ASN A 499 -26.10 -63.36 -4.33
N LYS A 500 -25.35 -64.17 -3.59
CA LYS A 500 -25.78 -64.80 -2.34
C LYS A 500 -25.84 -63.86 -1.12
N ILE A 501 -26.12 -62.55 -1.36
CA ILE A 501 -26.20 -61.54 -0.31
C ILE A 501 -27.68 -61.23 -0.05
N SER A 502 -28.07 -61.25 1.22
CA SER A 502 -29.41 -60.85 1.66
C SER A 502 -29.50 -59.34 1.72
N ILE A 503 -30.26 -58.71 0.80
CA ILE A 503 -30.41 -57.26 0.78
C ILE A 503 -31.82 -56.88 1.24
N THR A 504 -31.89 -56.12 2.34
CA THR A 504 -33.08 -55.43 2.78
C THR A 504 -33.04 -53.97 2.28
N TYR A 505 -34.19 -53.43 1.90
CA TYR A 505 -34.26 -52.03 1.50
C TYR A 505 -35.57 -51.39 1.88
N ASN A 506 -35.52 -50.12 2.28
CA ASN A 506 -36.67 -49.23 2.48
C ASN A 506 -36.43 -47.94 1.73
N ILE A 507 -37.15 -47.75 0.62
CA ILE A 507 -37.03 -46.60 -0.24
C ILE A 507 -38.37 -45.84 -0.25
N GLU A 508 -38.37 -44.63 0.33
CA GLU A 508 -39.52 -43.78 0.35
C GLU A 508 -39.78 -43.15 -1.03
N ASP A 509 -41.04 -42.76 -1.28
CA ASP A 509 -41.36 -41.91 -2.43
C ASP A 509 -40.89 -40.47 -2.15
N LEU A 510 -39.75 -40.11 -2.72
CA LEU A 510 -39.14 -38.80 -2.52
C LEU A 510 -39.95 -37.71 -3.24
N PRO A 511 -39.93 -36.46 -2.72
CA PRO A 511 -40.39 -35.31 -3.45
C PRO A 511 -39.76 -35.20 -4.84
N TYR A 512 -40.34 -34.45 -5.73
CA TYR A 512 -39.88 -34.36 -7.13
C TYR A 512 -38.44 -33.81 -7.16
N LEU A 513 -37.47 -34.66 -7.49
CA LEU A 513 -36.04 -34.33 -7.57
C LEU A 513 -35.72 -33.77 -8.97
N GLN A 514 -34.80 -32.84 -9.02
CA GLN A 514 -34.15 -32.46 -10.28
C GLN A 514 -33.51 -33.66 -10.95
N LEU A 515 -33.52 -33.73 -12.28
CA LEU A 515 -32.98 -34.87 -13.03
C LEU A 515 -31.54 -35.20 -12.65
N ASP A 516 -30.69 -34.16 -12.54
CA ASP A 516 -29.29 -34.30 -12.14
C ASP A 516 -29.14 -34.92 -10.74
N THR A 517 -29.93 -34.48 -9.78
CA THR A 517 -29.94 -35.02 -8.42
C THR A 517 -30.38 -36.50 -8.44
N LYS A 518 -31.42 -36.82 -9.17
CA LYS A 518 -31.94 -38.19 -9.33
C LYS A 518 -30.90 -39.13 -9.93
N ILE A 519 -30.22 -38.69 -11.02
CA ILE A 519 -29.16 -39.50 -11.67
C ILE A 519 -27.97 -39.70 -10.75
N ASN A 520 -27.52 -38.64 -10.09
CA ASN A 520 -26.35 -38.75 -9.19
C ASN A 520 -26.65 -39.58 -7.95
N LEU A 521 -27.83 -39.47 -7.34
CA LEU A 521 -28.26 -40.36 -6.27
C LEU A 521 -28.29 -41.84 -6.70
N PHE A 522 -28.87 -42.13 -7.85
CA PHE A 522 -28.87 -43.47 -8.41
C PHE A 522 -27.45 -44.01 -8.62
N ARG A 523 -26.54 -43.23 -9.14
CA ARG A 523 -25.14 -43.59 -9.31
C ARG A 523 -24.40 -43.79 -7.98
N ILE A 524 -24.68 -43.00 -6.95
CA ILE A 524 -24.15 -43.16 -5.60
C ILE A 524 -24.60 -44.51 -5.04
N ILE A 525 -25.90 -44.82 -5.11
CA ILE A 525 -26.44 -46.12 -4.63
C ILE A 525 -25.77 -47.28 -5.34
N LYS A 526 -25.65 -47.20 -6.65
CA LYS A 526 -25.04 -48.25 -7.47
C LYS A 526 -23.55 -48.48 -7.14
N GLU A 527 -22.78 -47.39 -6.93
CA GLU A 527 -21.38 -47.45 -6.53
C GLU A 527 -21.22 -48.12 -5.14
N LEU A 528 -22.09 -47.72 -4.17
CA LEU A 528 -22.07 -48.31 -2.85
C LEU A 528 -22.44 -49.79 -2.89
N LEU A 529 -23.43 -50.21 -3.68
CA LEU A 529 -23.78 -51.61 -3.92
C LEU A 529 -22.62 -52.40 -4.53
N ASN A 530 -21.95 -51.82 -5.52
CA ASN A 530 -20.81 -52.43 -6.19
C ASN A 530 -19.62 -52.61 -5.23
N ASN A 531 -19.42 -51.65 -4.31
CA ASN A 531 -18.42 -51.78 -3.26
C ASN A 531 -18.74 -52.92 -2.27
N ILE A 532 -20.01 -53.06 -1.88
CA ILE A 532 -20.43 -54.18 -1.03
C ILE A 532 -20.17 -55.53 -1.75
N ILE A 533 -20.59 -55.66 -2.99
CA ILE A 533 -20.47 -56.91 -3.75
C ILE A 533 -19.02 -57.29 -3.99
N LYS A 534 -18.15 -56.33 -4.33
CA LYS A 534 -16.74 -56.57 -4.72
C LYS A 534 -15.78 -56.64 -3.56
N HIS A 535 -16.05 -55.87 -2.50
CA HIS A 535 -15.04 -55.56 -1.50
C HIS A 535 -15.42 -55.92 -0.05
N ALA A 536 -16.72 -55.94 0.29
CA ALA A 536 -17.14 -56.11 1.68
C ALA A 536 -17.12 -57.54 2.17
N GLU A 537 -17.30 -58.55 1.29
CA GLU A 537 -17.51 -59.96 1.69
C GLU A 537 -18.72 -60.12 2.64
N ALA A 538 -19.71 -59.23 2.50
CA ALA A 538 -20.88 -59.15 3.34
C ALA A 538 -21.88 -60.29 3.04
N LYS A 539 -22.65 -60.71 4.07
CA LYS A 539 -23.78 -61.62 3.94
C LYS A 539 -25.10 -60.86 3.91
N GLU A 540 -25.19 -59.77 4.61
CA GLU A 540 -26.38 -58.94 4.73
C GLU A 540 -26.04 -57.49 4.38
N ALA A 541 -26.96 -56.77 3.71
CA ALA A 541 -26.88 -55.34 3.46
C ALA A 541 -28.25 -54.69 3.63
N ASP A 542 -28.28 -53.49 4.17
CA ASP A 542 -29.50 -52.71 4.35
C ASP A 542 -29.36 -51.33 3.66
N ILE A 543 -30.42 -50.93 2.94
CA ILE A 543 -30.42 -49.68 2.20
C ILE A 543 -31.67 -48.89 2.54
N GLN A 544 -31.49 -47.69 3.05
CA GLN A 544 -32.57 -46.79 3.41
C GLN A 544 -32.42 -45.48 2.65
N LEU A 545 -33.51 -45.03 2.03
CA LEU A 545 -33.56 -43.75 1.34
C LEU A 545 -34.85 -43.04 1.72
N PHE A 546 -34.75 -41.91 2.38
CA PHE A 546 -35.91 -41.13 2.86
C PHE A 546 -35.66 -39.62 2.77
N PHE A 547 -36.77 -38.89 2.86
CA PHE A 547 -36.76 -37.43 2.94
C PHE A 547 -36.94 -36.98 4.39
N ASP A 548 -36.00 -36.19 4.90
CA ASP A 548 -36.12 -35.54 6.19
C ASP A 548 -36.77 -34.18 6.06
N GLU A 549 -38.01 -34.05 6.55
CA GLU A 549 -38.81 -32.81 6.49
C GLU A 549 -38.23 -31.73 7.40
N MET A 550 -37.51 -32.07 8.50
CA MET A 550 -36.96 -31.08 9.42
C MET A 550 -35.72 -30.40 8.84
N ASP A 551 -34.85 -31.16 8.22
CA ASP A 551 -33.59 -30.64 7.64
C ASP A 551 -33.70 -30.33 6.14
N GLU A 552 -34.91 -30.49 5.56
CA GLU A 552 -35.15 -30.33 4.10
C GLU A 552 -34.06 -31.07 3.28
N SER A 553 -33.81 -32.33 3.62
CA SER A 553 -32.70 -33.08 3.00
C SER A 553 -33.13 -34.50 2.62
N VAL A 554 -32.47 -35.06 1.60
CA VAL A 554 -32.60 -36.48 1.21
C VAL A 554 -31.45 -37.24 1.85
N THR A 555 -31.77 -38.22 2.67
CA THR A 555 -30.78 -39.05 3.36
C THR A 555 -30.79 -40.48 2.79
N LEU A 556 -29.61 -40.96 2.38
CA LEU A 556 -29.32 -42.31 1.96
C LEU A 556 -28.41 -42.95 3.03
N ILE A 557 -28.84 -44.07 3.55
CA ILE A 557 -28.04 -44.92 4.47
C ILE A 557 -27.84 -46.26 3.79
N VAL A 558 -26.59 -46.71 3.68
CA VAL A 558 -26.22 -48.01 3.17
C VAL A 558 -25.33 -48.71 4.20
N SER A 559 -25.77 -49.84 4.71
CA SER A 559 -25.05 -50.62 5.73
C SER A 559 -24.76 -52.03 5.25
N ASP A 560 -23.61 -52.58 5.58
CA ASP A 560 -23.24 -53.98 5.34
C ASP A 560 -22.58 -54.61 6.59
N ASP A 561 -22.67 -55.93 6.69
CA ASP A 561 -22.04 -56.74 7.76
C ASP A 561 -20.65 -57.28 7.35
N GLY A 562 -19.99 -56.64 6.40
CA GLY A 562 -18.73 -57.11 5.85
C GLY A 562 -17.50 -56.79 6.69
N LYS A 563 -16.31 -56.94 6.10
CA LYS A 563 -15.00 -56.77 6.78
C LYS A 563 -14.60 -55.32 7.08
N GLY A 564 -15.42 -54.37 6.67
CA GLY A 564 -15.15 -52.95 6.85
C GLY A 564 -14.09 -52.37 5.90
N ILE A 565 -13.87 -51.07 6.03
CA ILE A 565 -12.87 -50.28 5.29
C ILE A 565 -11.76 -49.86 6.27
N SER A 566 -10.49 -50.08 5.92
CA SER A 566 -9.39 -49.70 6.80
C SER A 566 -9.29 -48.18 6.95
N LYS A 567 -8.88 -47.71 8.14
CA LYS A 567 -8.70 -46.28 8.41
C LYS A 567 -7.72 -45.59 7.44
N GLU A 568 -6.68 -46.33 7.00
CA GLU A 568 -5.69 -45.81 6.04
C GLU A 568 -6.31 -45.46 4.67
N ILE A 569 -7.35 -46.20 4.24
CA ILE A 569 -8.08 -45.97 2.99
C ILE A 569 -9.04 -44.77 3.16
N LEU A 570 -9.67 -44.63 4.33
CA LEU A 570 -10.60 -43.53 4.63
C LEU A 570 -9.86 -42.21 4.80
N GLU A 571 -8.66 -42.20 5.39
CA GLU A 571 -7.85 -41.01 5.62
C GLU A 571 -7.06 -40.56 4.37
N ASN A 572 -6.89 -41.42 3.36
CA ASN A 572 -6.12 -41.12 2.16
C ASN A 572 -7.00 -41.19 0.88
N PRO A 573 -7.72 -40.11 0.53
CA PRO A 573 -8.69 -40.12 -0.56
C PRO A 573 -8.10 -40.39 -1.95
N ASN A 574 -6.77 -40.51 -2.09
CA ASN A 574 -6.09 -40.81 -3.35
C ASN A 574 -5.96 -42.33 -3.65
N GLN A 575 -6.32 -43.23 -2.74
CA GLN A 575 -6.11 -44.66 -2.90
C GLN A 575 -7.32 -45.48 -3.43
N GLY A 576 -8.44 -44.85 -3.79
CA GLY A 576 -9.58 -45.57 -4.37
C GLY A 576 -10.35 -44.75 -5.38
N ILE A 577 -10.36 -45.16 -6.64
CA ILE A 577 -11.09 -44.43 -7.71
C ILE A 577 -12.59 -44.32 -7.37
N GLY A 578 -13.19 -45.38 -6.80
CA GLY A 578 -14.61 -45.43 -6.41
C GLY A 578 -14.97 -44.45 -5.29
N LEU A 579 -14.23 -44.44 -4.17
CA LEU A 579 -14.48 -43.51 -3.07
C LEU A 579 -14.30 -42.05 -3.44
N ARG A 580 -13.28 -41.75 -4.26
CA ARG A 580 -13.04 -40.40 -4.79
C ARG A 580 -14.18 -39.94 -5.72
N ASN A 581 -14.70 -40.82 -6.56
CA ASN A 581 -15.84 -40.53 -7.41
C ASN A 581 -17.12 -40.32 -6.61
N LEU A 582 -17.32 -41.11 -5.54
CA LEU A 582 -18.41 -40.96 -4.60
C LEU A 582 -18.38 -39.58 -3.94
N GLN A 583 -17.23 -39.20 -3.35
CA GLN A 583 -17.05 -37.88 -2.71
C GLN A 583 -17.35 -36.74 -3.70
N LYS A 584 -16.78 -36.78 -4.90
CA LYS A 584 -17.02 -35.75 -5.92
C LYS A 584 -18.50 -35.61 -6.30
N ARG A 585 -19.25 -36.72 -6.35
CA ARG A 585 -20.70 -36.70 -6.66
C ARG A 585 -21.50 -36.10 -5.52
N VAL A 586 -21.14 -36.43 -4.28
CA VAL A 586 -21.78 -35.87 -3.09
C VAL A 586 -21.48 -34.35 -3.00
N ASP A 587 -20.23 -33.94 -3.23
CA ASP A 587 -19.82 -32.54 -3.26
C ASP A 587 -20.54 -31.76 -4.37
N TYR A 588 -20.73 -32.37 -5.56
CA TYR A 588 -21.50 -31.78 -6.66
C TYR A 588 -22.95 -31.49 -6.25
N LEU A 589 -23.56 -32.41 -5.49
CA LEU A 589 -24.90 -32.25 -4.93
C LEU A 589 -24.93 -31.36 -3.66
N ARG A 590 -23.82 -30.79 -3.27
CA ARG A 590 -23.65 -30.01 -2.02
C ARG A 590 -24.07 -30.81 -0.77
N GLY A 591 -23.89 -32.12 -0.82
CA GLY A 591 -24.21 -33.03 0.26
C GLY A 591 -23.04 -33.29 1.21
N ASN A 592 -23.33 -34.03 2.24
CA ASN A 592 -22.34 -34.57 3.19
C ASN A 592 -22.24 -36.09 3.05
N LEU A 593 -21.01 -36.62 3.13
CA LEU A 593 -20.69 -38.02 3.08
C LEU A 593 -19.99 -38.44 4.39
N HIS A 594 -20.58 -39.40 5.08
CA HIS A 594 -20.02 -39.93 6.33
C HIS A 594 -19.84 -41.42 6.25
N PHE A 595 -18.69 -41.92 6.70
CA PHE A 595 -18.39 -43.36 6.80
C PHE A 595 -18.22 -43.74 8.27
N ASP A 596 -18.96 -44.75 8.71
CA ASP A 596 -18.73 -45.45 9.95
C ASP A 596 -18.37 -46.91 9.63
N SER A 597 -17.11 -47.25 9.82
CA SER A 597 -16.61 -48.57 9.39
C SER A 597 -15.71 -49.19 10.45
N ASN A 598 -15.99 -50.47 10.73
CA ASN A 598 -15.24 -51.29 11.67
C ASN A 598 -15.15 -52.75 11.18
N ILE A 599 -14.54 -53.62 11.96
CA ILE A 599 -14.36 -55.04 11.59
C ILE A 599 -15.67 -55.84 11.43
N ASN A 600 -16.81 -55.28 11.82
CA ASN A 600 -18.13 -55.93 11.76
C ASN A 600 -19.02 -55.33 10.64
N GLY A 601 -18.49 -54.46 9.81
CA GLY A 601 -19.21 -53.87 8.68
C GLY A 601 -18.93 -52.40 8.42
N THR A 602 -19.62 -51.86 7.40
CA THR A 602 -19.56 -50.45 7.03
C THR A 602 -20.94 -49.84 6.93
N THR A 603 -21.11 -48.68 7.50
CA THR A 603 -22.28 -47.80 7.27
C THR A 603 -21.85 -46.52 6.56
N VAL A 604 -22.49 -46.24 5.43
CA VAL A 604 -22.27 -45.03 4.67
C VAL A 604 -23.53 -44.18 4.72
N ILE A 605 -23.42 -42.94 5.15
CA ILE A 605 -24.52 -41.99 5.23
C ILE A 605 -24.22 -40.84 4.25
N VAL A 606 -25.17 -40.60 3.34
CA VAL A 606 -25.13 -39.47 2.37
C VAL A 606 -26.33 -38.60 2.62
N THR A 607 -26.11 -37.35 2.95
CA THR A 607 -27.16 -36.34 3.14
C THR A 607 -27.06 -35.27 2.07
N ILE A 608 -28.12 -35.02 1.32
CA ILE A 608 -28.16 -34.06 0.20
C ILE A 608 -29.25 -33.05 0.48
N PRO A 609 -28.96 -31.72 0.46
CA PRO A 609 -29.97 -30.70 0.64
C PRO A 609 -31.01 -30.77 -0.50
N PHE A 610 -32.27 -30.74 -0.13
CA PHE A 610 -33.37 -30.75 -1.11
C PHE A 610 -33.46 -29.39 -1.80
N GLN A 611 -33.39 -29.37 -3.11
CA GLN A 611 -33.63 -28.18 -3.91
C GLN A 611 -34.94 -28.33 -4.66
N PRO A 612 -36.01 -27.64 -4.22
CA PRO A 612 -37.27 -27.68 -4.96
C PRO A 612 -37.08 -27.10 -6.36
N ILE A 613 -37.78 -27.67 -7.34
CA ILE A 613 -37.77 -27.14 -8.70
C ILE A 613 -38.51 -25.79 -8.66
N THR A 614 -37.77 -24.70 -8.62
CA THR A 614 -38.27 -23.37 -8.91
C THR A 614 -38.60 -23.35 -10.41
N GLN A 615 -39.87 -23.44 -10.77
CA GLN A 615 -40.33 -23.11 -12.13
C GLN A 615 -39.99 -21.65 -12.39
N LYS A 616 -38.81 -21.35 -12.94
CA LYS A 616 -38.58 -20.10 -13.65
C LYS A 616 -39.03 -20.29 -15.07
N ASN A 617 -40.25 -19.85 -15.33
CA ASN A 617 -40.72 -19.50 -16.66
C ASN A 617 -39.82 -18.38 -17.20
N GLU A 618 -38.80 -18.74 -17.98
CA GLU A 618 -38.05 -17.83 -18.85
C GLU A 618 -38.31 -18.23 -20.30
N TYR A 619 -39.56 -18.03 -20.73
CA TYR A 619 -39.92 -17.86 -22.15
C TYR A 619 -41.11 -16.93 -22.19
N THR A 620 -40.89 -15.62 -22.13
CA THR A 620 -41.70 -14.59 -22.84
C THR A 620 -41.05 -13.23 -22.58
N ASP A 621 -40.94 -12.48 -23.64
CA ASP A 621 -40.61 -11.06 -23.77
C ASP A 621 -39.15 -10.68 -24.03
N ASN A 622 -38.75 -10.93 -25.28
CA ASN A 622 -37.93 -9.97 -26.01
C ASN A 622 -38.33 -9.92 -27.50
N TYR A 623 -39.55 -9.48 -27.76
CA TYR A 623 -39.95 -8.90 -29.05
C TYR A 623 -40.98 -7.80 -28.75
N SER A 624 -40.47 -6.60 -28.44
CA SER A 624 -41.12 -5.29 -28.74
C SER A 624 -40.50 -4.19 -27.85
N ARG A 625 -39.48 -3.54 -28.31
CA ARG A 625 -39.38 -2.07 -28.47
C ARG A 625 -37.96 -1.71 -28.87
#